data_625542cacda93796d7ee94348abcdd72
#
_entry.id   625542cacda93796d7ee94348abcdd72
#
_cell.length_a   1.000
_cell.length_b   1.000
_cell.length_c   1.000
_cell.angle_alpha   90.00
_cell.angle_beta   90.00
_cell.angle_gamma   90.00
#
_symmetry.space_group_name_H-M   'P 1'
#
loop_
_entity.id
_entity.type
_entity.pdbx_description
1 polymer ?
#
loop_
_entity_poly.entity_id
_entity_poly.type
_entity_poly.pdbx_seq_one_letter_code
_entity_poly.pdbx_strand_id
1 'polypeptide(L)'
;MDLSVYKNWGEERLEYALEKTPLLFPKNPPMKHQKIGFLAATKNPRMIFRWEMGTGKTALSYFILNHLVKENKIRKALVLSPRPSHISEWLKSSQMFSLFPVKGATGDPSIRRDFLINSGKEPSRIIISDYYTLMHSLSKRLKEPRRKKNGKIDKRALFPDEERIKNLATYFDCIICDEIHKLKNKDALITQIVALLSETIYYRYGLTGTLFDKSPSDVWAQSFIMDRGKTFGSYWYFQKEFFKEKYSPFTPSHKKWEFNSKRMTEFKKRLNTLCLSYETSECADLPPIQTISVALPLPLEYTRPYDTIITEMKNVSTKTGQENSFMKMRQLMSGLIPLKDDSGDTTGYARLSENPKLEWLLEFFEDIPENKQVIIFHDFIESGVWICETLKKNKISFSRIYSGTKNKEEEKEKFLSGKTRVMVGNTNSISEGFNFQNATYSIFYESPVSSIIRAQAERRSGGRLGSTSKHTIYNLFLTPSLEETIIQRVYEGMDLHKALTETTKKEFS
;
A
#
# COMPACT_ATOMS: atom_id res chain seq x y z
N MET A 1 11.73 -22.25 -13.76
CA MET A 1 12.31 -21.34 -14.76
C MET A 1 12.32 -19.95 -14.14
N ASP A 2 13.42 -19.21 -14.24
CA ASP A 2 13.50 -17.83 -13.76
C ASP A 2 12.67 -16.93 -14.67
N LEU A 3 11.67 -16.22 -14.12
CA LEU A 3 10.76 -15.37 -14.89
C LEU A 3 11.45 -14.08 -15.38
N SER A 4 12.59 -13.70 -14.81
CA SER A 4 13.35 -12.52 -15.27
C SER A 4 13.87 -12.69 -16.70
N VAL A 5 14.01 -13.92 -17.20
CA VAL A 5 14.39 -14.22 -18.59
C VAL A 5 13.46 -13.56 -19.62
N TYR A 6 12.18 -13.36 -19.27
CA TYR A 6 11.24 -12.67 -20.16
C TYR A 6 11.60 -11.20 -20.39
N LYS A 7 12.25 -10.54 -19.42
CA LYS A 7 12.66 -9.12 -19.54
C LYS A 7 13.68 -8.90 -20.67
N ASN A 8 14.48 -9.92 -20.97
CA ASN A 8 15.54 -9.87 -21.97
C ASN A 8 15.06 -10.19 -23.40
N TRP A 9 13.76 -10.31 -23.61
CA TRP A 9 13.21 -10.56 -24.95
C TRP A 9 13.32 -9.30 -25.81
N GLY A 10 14.00 -9.44 -26.97
CA GLY A 10 14.02 -8.44 -28.02
C GLY A 10 12.64 -8.28 -28.69
N GLU A 11 12.46 -7.24 -29.47
CA GLU A 11 11.18 -6.93 -30.13
C GLU A 11 10.74 -8.03 -31.10
N GLU A 12 11.63 -8.52 -31.94
CA GLU A 12 11.31 -9.62 -32.88
C GLU A 12 10.78 -10.86 -32.19
N ARG A 13 11.40 -11.28 -31.08
CA ARG A 13 10.97 -12.42 -30.29
C ARG A 13 9.62 -12.17 -29.64
N LEU A 14 9.39 -10.93 -29.18
CA LEU A 14 8.16 -10.51 -28.56
C LEU A 14 6.99 -10.52 -29.55
N GLU A 15 7.19 -9.97 -30.74
CA GLU A 15 6.21 -9.94 -31.80
C GLU A 15 5.87 -11.36 -32.29
N TYR A 16 6.87 -12.18 -32.58
CA TYR A 16 6.66 -13.58 -32.95
C TYR A 16 5.86 -14.36 -31.90
N ALA A 17 6.12 -14.11 -30.62
CA ALA A 17 5.36 -14.77 -29.54
C ALA A 17 3.91 -14.27 -29.46
N LEU A 18 3.66 -12.99 -29.75
CA LEU A 18 2.32 -12.39 -29.77
C LEU A 18 1.51 -12.82 -30.99
N GLU A 19 2.13 -13.07 -32.15
CA GLU A 19 1.45 -13.69 -33.30
C GLU A 19 0.86 -15.05 -32.94
N LYS A 20 1.61 -15.87 -32.19
CA LYS A 20 1.15 -17.20 -31.71
C LYS A 20 0.20 -17.14 -30.53
N THR A 21 0.24 -16.08 -29.74
CA THR A 21 -0.57 -15.88 -28.55
C THR A 21 -1.10 -14.46 -28.56
N PRO A 22 -2.17 -14.19 -29.31
CA PRO A 22 -2.68 -12.84 -29.51
C PRO A 22 -3.09 -12.19 -28.18
N LEU A 23 -2.54 -11.01 -27.92
CA LEU A 23 -2.92 -10.16 -26.81
C LEU A 23 -4.14 -9.34 -27.22
N LEU A 24 -5.23 -9.50 -26.48
CA LEU A 24 -6.52 -8.89 -26.81
C LEU A 24 -6.76 -7.65 -25.94
N PHE A 25 -7.04 -6.54 -26.58
CA PHE A 25 -7.35 -5.27 -25.92
C PHE A 25 -8.37 -4.46 -26.72
N PRO A 26 -9.32 -3.75 -26.07
CA PRO A 26 -10.39 -3.06 -26.80
C PRO A 26 -9.98 -1.69 -27.35
N LYS A 27 -9.14 -0.91 -26.64
CA LYS A 27 -8.87 0.49 -26.99
C LYS A 27 -7.40 0.86 -26.94
N ASN A 28 -6.74 0.70 -25.79
CA ASN A 28 -5.38 1.19 -25.58
C ASN A 28 -4.36 0.08 -25.82
N PRO A 29 -3.36 0.29 -26.69
CA PRO A 29 -2.34 -0.70 -26.96
C PRO A 29 -1.49 -0.97 -25.70
N PRO A 30 -1.13 -2.22 -25.46
CA PRO A 30 -0.30 -2.58 -24.31
C PRO A 30 1.14 -2.12 -24.51
N MET A 31 1.75 -1.69 -23.40
CA MET A 31 3.16 -1.33 -23.35
C MET A 31 4.06 -2.56 -23.42
N LYS A 32 5.35 -2.38 -23.74
CA LYS A 32 6.31 -3.49 -23.88
C LYS A 32 6.32 -4.41 -22.67
N HIS A 33 6.46 -3.87 -21.45
CA HIS A 33 6.47 -4.68 -20.23
C HIS A 33 5.13 -5.40 -19.97
N GLN A 34 3.99 -4.81 -20.41
CA GLN A 34 2.68 -5.46 -20.33
C GLN A 34 2.56 -6.63 -21.31
N LYS A 35 3.08 -6.50 -22.54
CA LYS A 35 3.19 -7.57 -23.52
C LYS A 35 4.02 -8.74 -22.96
N ILE A 36 5.15 -8.43 -22.35
CA ILE A 36 6.03 -9.40 -21.68
C ILE A 36 5.32 -10.08 -20.51
N GLY A 37 4.68 -9.30 -19.63
CA GLY A 37 3.91 -9.83 -18.51
C GLY A 37 2.77 -10.74 -18.92
N PHE A 38 2.06 -10.38 -19.97
CA PHE A 38 1.01 -11.18 -20.58
C PHE A 38 1.55 -12.54 -21.07
N LEU A 39 2.61 -12.54 -21.88
CA LEU A 39 3.21 -13.78 -22.39
C LEU A 39 3.78 -14.65 -21.25
N ALA A 40 4.34 -14.04 -20.20
CA ALA A 40 4.76 -14.77 -19.02
C ALA A 40 3.56 -15.45 -18.32
N ALA A 41 2.43 -14.73 -18.16
CA ALA A 41 1.22 -15.27 -17.54
C ALA A 41 0.58 -16.41 -18.34
N THR A 42 0.56 -16.33 -19.66
CA THR A 42 -0.02 -17.38 -20.49
C THR A 42 0.75 -18.72 -20.40
N LYS A 43 2.04 -18.64 -20.09
CA LYS A 43 2.90 -19.82 -19.89
C LYS A 43 2.99 -20.25 -18.41
N ASN A 44 2.72 -19.35 -17.48
CA ASN A 44 2.79 -19.58 -16.05
C ASN A 44 1.45 -19.22 -15.39
N PRO A 45 0.56 -20.21 -15.19
CA PRO A 45 -0.78 -19.97 -14.64
C PRO A 45 -0.78 -19.57 -13.16
N ARG A 46 0.39 -19.49 -12.53
CA ARG A 46 0.56 -19.23 -11.10
C ARG A 46 1.78 -18.38 -10.92
N MET A 47 1.57 -17.07 -10.71
CA MET A 47 2.69 -16.14 -10.55
C MET A 47 2.29 -14.85 -9.84
N ILE A 48 3.29 -14.08 -9.44
CA ILE A 48 3.16 -12.77 -8.82
C ILE A 48 3.79 -11.72 -9.73
N PHE A 49 3.07 -10.66 -9.99
CA PHE A 49 3.58 -9.45 -10.62
C PHE A 49 3.98 -8.44 -9.54
N ARG A 50 5.26 -8.39 -9.22
CA ARG A 50 5.82 -7.36 -8.36
C ARG A 50 6.15 -6.13 -9.20
N TRP A 51 5.13 -5.47 -9.66
CA TRP A 51 5.25 -4.28 -10.47
C TRP A 51 4.98 -3.05 -9.64
N GLU A 52 5.82 -2.06 -9.75
CA GLU A 52 5.59 -0.80 -9.06
C GLU A 52 4.22 -0.19 -9.39
N MET A 53 3.77 0.74 -8.55
CA MET A 53 2.51 1.44 -8.79
C MET A 53 2.62 2.28 -10.07
N GLY A 54 1.52 2.40 -10.81
CA GLY A 54 1.52 3.17 -12.07
C GLY A 54 1.99 2.41 -13.31
N THR A 55 2.53 1.20 -13.18
CA THR A 55 2.99 0.39 -14.33
C THR A 55 1.87 -0.31 -15.10
N GLY A 56 0.61 -0.12 -14.71
CA GLY A 56 -0.55 -0.67 -15.41
C GLY A 56 -0.87 -2.13 -15.09
N LYS A 57 -0.66 -2.59 -13.85
CA LYS A 57 -1.04 -3.93 -13.37
C LYS A 57 -2.50 -4.29 -13.65
N THR A 58 -3.41 -3.34 -13.44
CA THR A 58 -4.84 -3.54 -13.69
C THR A 58 -5.13 -3.81 -15.17
N ALA A 59 -4.50 -3.06 -16.08
CA ALA A 59 -4.63 -3.29 -17.53
C ALA A 59 -4.09 -4.68 -17.92
N LEU A 60 -2.89 -5.04 -17.43
CA LEU A 60 -2.33 -6.38 -17.63
C LEU A 60 -3.29 -7.48 -17.19
N SER A 61 -3.93 -7.30 -16.03
CA SER A 61 -4.88 -8.28 -15.50
C SER A 61 -6.05 -8.49 -16.46
N TYR A 62 -6.62 -7.43 -17.03
CA TYR A 62 -7.67 -7.55 -18.04
C TYR A 62 -7.15 -8.20 -19.32
N PHE A 63 -5.94 -7.92 -19.76
CA PHE A 63 -5.36 -8.59 -20.94
C PHE A 63 -5.25 -10.11 -20.73
N ILE A 64 -4.79 -10.53 -19.55
CA ILE A 64 -4.73 -11.94 -19.18
C ILE A 64 -6.13 -12.55 -19.16
N LEU A 65 -7.08 -11.90 -18.50
CA LEU A 65 -8.46 -12.39 -18.39
C LEU A 65 -9.16 -12.47 -19.77
N ASN A 66 -8.97 -11.44 -20.61
CA ASN A 66 -9.50 -11.44 -21.98
C ASN A 66 -9.02 -12.68 -22.76
N HIS A 67 -7.73 -12.96 -22.71
CA HIS A 67 -7.16 -14.12 -23.36
C HIS A 67 -7.72 -15.44 -22.78
N LEU A 68 -7.71 -15.59 -21.46
CA LEU A 68 -8.16 -16.83 -20.82
C LEU A 68 -9.65 -17.12 -21.09
N VAL A 69 -10.50 -16.09 -21.10
CA VAL A 69 -11.93 -16.24 -21.43
C VAL A 69 -12.13 -16.53 -22.90
N LYS A 70 -11.42 -15.82 -23.81
CA LYS A 70 -11.52 -16.00 -25.25
C LYS A 70 -11.11 -17.41 -25.68
N GLU A 71 -10.04 -17.92 -25.08
CA GLU A 71 -9.52 -19.28 -25.33
C GLU A 71 -10.32 -20.38 -24.62
N ASN A 72 -11.44 -20.04 -23.97
CA ASN A 72 -12.25 -20.95 -23.15
C ASN A 72 -11.45 -21.69 -22.05
N LYS A 73 -10.33 -21.13 -21.61
CA LYS A 73 -9.51 -21.67 -20.51
C LYS A 73 -10.13 -21.44 -19.14
N ILE A 74 -10.98 -20.43 -19.03
CA ILE A 74 -11.73 -20.11 -17.80
C ILE A 74 -13.19 -19.77 -18.16
N ARG A 75 -14.11 -20.18 -17.29
CA ARG A 75 -15.52 -19.79 -17.33
C ARG A 75 -15.74 -18.46 -16.64
N LYS A 76 -15.11 -18.31 -15.47
CA LYS A 76 -15.29 -17.12 -14.61
C LYS A 76 -14.03 -16.84 -13.80
N ALA A 77 -13.75 -15.56 -13.59
CA ALA A 77 -12.65 -15.06 -12.77
C ALA A 77 -13.14 -14.26 -11.58
N LEU A 78 -12.45 -14.38 -10.45
CA LEU A 78 -12.60 -13.56 -9.25
C LEU A 78 -11.39 -12.63 -9.10
N VAL A 79 -11.66 -11.33 -9.02
CA VAL A 79 -10.65 -10.32 -8.67
C VAL A 79 -10.90 -9.85 -7.25
N LEU A 80 -9.88 -9.93 -6.40
CA LEU A 80 -9.93 -9.48 -5.01
C LEU A 80 -9.16 -8.18 -4.88
N SER A 81 -9.86 -7.09 -4.67
CA SER A 81 -9.28 -5.77 -4.40
C SER A 81 -8.97 -5.59 -2.91
N PRO A 82 -8.03 -4.69 -2.55
CA PRO A 82 -7.65 -4.49 -1.16
C PRO A 82 -8.76 -3.88 -0.29
N ARG A 83 -9.67 -3.08 -0.89
CA ARG A 83 -10.78 -2.38 -0.19
C ARG A 83 -11.98 -2.19 -1.12
N PRO A 84 -13.19 -1.97 -0.57
CA PRO A 84 -14.39 -1.70 -1.36
C PRO A 84 -14.26 -0.51 -2.33
N SER A 85 -13.55 0.55 -1.93
CA SER A 85 -13.32 1.73 -2.76
C SER A 85 -12.55 1.42 -4.06
N HIS A 86 -11.70 0.40 -4.07
CA HIS A 86 -10.94 0.01 -5.27
C HIS A 86 -11.79 -0.77 -6.28
N ILE A 87 -12.96 -1.29 -5.88
CA ILE A 87 -13.88 -1.96 -6.81
C ILE A 87 -14.32 -0.99 -7.91
N SER A 88 -14.61 0.27 -7.56
CA SER A 88 -14.98 1.30 -8.53
C SER A 88 -13.87 1.61 -9.54
N GLU A 89 -12.62 1.59 -9.12
CA GLU A 89 -11.46 1.79 -10.00
C GLU A 89 -11.28 0.62 -10.98
N TRP A 90 -11.44 -0.60 -10.50
CA TRP A 90 -11.46 -1.78 -11.34
C TRP A 90 -12.62 -1.75 -12.36
N LEU A 91 -13.82 -1.34 -11.95
CA LEU A 91 -14.98 -1.19 -12.83
C LEU A 91 -14.75 -0.09 -13.88
N LYS A 92 -14.20 1.07 -13.50
CA LYS A 92 -13.82 2.13 -14.45
C LYS A 92 -12.78 1.61 -15.46
N SER A 93 -11.76 0.90 -14.98
CA SER A 93 -10.73 0.31 -15.84
C SER A 93 -11.28 -0.75 -16.80
N SER A 94 -12.34 -1.48 -16.41
CA SER A 94 -12.95 -2.47 -17.27
C SER A 94 -13.52 -1.90 -18.58
N GLN A 95 -14.00 -0.66 -18.55
CA GLN A 95 -14.51 0.05 -19.72
C GLN A 95 -13.42 0.31 -20.78
N MET A 96 -12.16 0.35 -20.36
CA MET A 96 -11.01 0.60 -21.24
C MET A 96 -10.30 -0.70 -21.65
N PHE A 97 -10.30 -1.72 -20.79
CA PHE A 97 -9.39 -2.86 -20.95
C PHE A 97 -10.10 -4.21 -21.02
N SER A 98 -11.38 -4.35 -20.62
CA SER A 98 -12.10 -5.62 -20.66
C SER A 98 -12.90 -5.78 -21.96
N LEU A 99 -12.83 -6.99 -22.54
CA LEU A 99 -13.68 -7.42 -23.66
C LEU A 99 -14.94 -8.16 -23.18
N PHE A 100 -15.01 -8.51 -21.90
CA PHE A 100 -16.09 -9.31 -21.36
C PHE A 100 -16.81 -8.57 -20.23
N PRO A 101 -18.07 -8.90 -19.96
CA PRO A 101 -18.84 -8.29 -18.89
C PRO A 101 -18.17 -8.45 -17.52
N VAL A 102 -18.07 -7.34 -16.81
CA VAL A 102 -17.48 -7.24 -15.46
C VAL A 102 -18.53 -6.74 -14.49
N LYS A 103 -18.62 -7.33 -13.31
CA LYS A 103 -19.50 -6.88 -12.24
C LYS A 103 -18.78 -6.87 -10.89
N GLY A 104 -19.06 -5.86 -10.08
CA GLY A 104 -18.43 -5.67 -8.77
C GLY A 104 -19.42 -5.78 -7.62
N ALA A 105 -18.95 -6.27 -6.48
CA ALA A 105 -19.67 -6.28 -5.21
C ALA A 105 -19.75 -4.87 -4.64
N THR A 106 -20.71 -4.05 -5.08
CA THR A 106 -20.90 -2.65 -4.68
C THR A 106 -22.09 -2.50 -3.74
N GLY A 107 -22.25 -1.34 -3.12
CA GLY A 107 -23.32 -1.03 -2.19
C GLY A 107 -22.99 -1.36 -0.73
N ASP A 108 -24.02 -1.52 0.09
CA ASP A 108 -23.89 -1.81 1.50
C ASP A 108 -23.23 -3.17 1.79
N PRO A 109 -22.61 -3.34 2.97
CA PRO A 109 -21.90 -4.59 3.30
C PRO A 109 -22.73 -5.87 3.17
N SER A 110 -24.05 -5.82 3.46
CA SER A 110 -24.98 -6.96 3.28
C SER A 110 -25.15 -7.29 1.80
N ILE A 111 -25.45 -6.29 0.97
CA ILE A 111 -25.65 -6.44 -0.48
C ILE A 111 -24.39 -7.01 -1.12
N ARG A 112 -23.21 -6.52 -0.76
CA ARG A 112 -21.94 -7.02 -1.28
C ARG A 112 -21.71 -8.49 -0.94
N ARG A 113 -22.02 -8.90 0.28
CA ARG A 113 -21.89 -10.31 0.71
C ARG A 113 -22.86 -11.21 -0.05
N ASP A 114 -24.11 -10.82 -0.17
CA ASP A 114 -25.15 -11.58 -0.89
C ASP A 114 -24.80 -11.70 -2.38
N PHE A 115 -24.33 -10.62 -2.98
CA PHE A 115 -23.82 -10.64 -4.36
C PHE A 115 -22.67 -11.64 -4.53
N LEU A 116 -21.66 -11.60 -3.65
CA LEU A 116 -20.50 -12.49 -3.75
C LEU A 116 -20.90 -13.97 -3.63
N ILE A 117 -21.73 -14.32 -2.67
CA ILE A 117 -22.18 -15.70 -2.45
C ILE A 117 -22.96 -16.21 -3.66
N ASN A 118 -23.78 -15.36 -4.29
CA ASN A 118 -24.60 -15.71 -5.45
C ASN A 118 -23.89 -15.44 -6.80
N SER A 119 -22.63 -15.05 -6.80
CA SER A 119 -21.88 -14.65 -8.00
C SER A 119 -21.73 -15.75 -9.06
N GLY A 120 -21.94 -17.02 -8.67
CA GLY A 120 -22.03 -18.13 -9.62
C GLY A 120 -23.15 -17.98 -10.63
N LYS A 121 -24.29 -17.38 -10.23
CA LYS A 121 -25.46 -17.15 -11.08
C LYS A 121 -25.34 -15.91 -11.98
N GLU A 122 -24.35 -15.05 -11.71
CA GLU A 122 -24.13 -13.85 -12.52
C GLU A 122 -23.66 -14.20 -13.93
N PRO A 123 -24.21 -13.56 -14.98
CA PRO A 123 -23.77 -13.80 -16.35
C PRO A 123 -22.39 -13.24 -16.65
N SER A 124 -21.90 -12.33 -15.83
CA SER A 124 -20.60 -11.69 -15.97
C SER A 124 -19.45 -12.69 -15.84
N ARG A 125 -18.45 -12.58 -16.72
CA ARG A 125 -17.27 -13.44 -16.73
C ARG A 125 -16.23 -13.07 -15.69
N ILE A 126 -16.24 -11.80 -15.25
CA ILE A 126 -15.29 -11.27 -14.28
C ILE A 126 -16.08 -10.67 -13.11
N ILE A 127 -15.84 -11.18 -11.93
CA ILE A 127 -16.44 -10.73 -10.67
C ILE A 127 -15.35 -10.03 -9.84
N ILE A 128 -15.65 -8.83 -9.36
CA ILE A 128 -14.75 -8.06 -8.50
C ILE A 128 -15.35 -7.99 -7.10
N SER A 129 -14.56 -8.35 -6.09
CA SER A 129 -14.90 -8.17 -4.68
C SER A 129 -13.70 -7.63 -3.92
N ASP A 130 -13.84 -7.39 -2.64
CA ASP A 130 -12.75 -6.98 -1.77
C ASP A 130 -12.48 -8.01 -0.67
N TYR A 131 -11.28 -7.96 -0.08
CA TYR A 131 -10.88 -8.89 0.96
C TYR A 131 -11.79 -8.87 2.20
N TYR A 132 -12.31 -7.69 2.56
CA TYR A 132 -13.20 -7.57 3.72
C TYR A 132 -14.55 -8.27 3.45
N THR A 133 -15.16 -8.00 2.30
CA THR A 133 -16.42 -8.64 1.88
C THR A 133 -16.23 -10.16 1.79
N LEU A 134 -15.13 -10.64 1.18
CA LEU A 134 -14.81 -12.06 1.11
C LEU A 134 -14.70 -12.69 2.50
N MET A 135 -13.93 -12.07 3.40
CA MET A 135 -13.71 -12.57 4.76
C MET A 135 -15.03 -12.74 5.51
N HIS A 136 -15.89 -11.73 5.47
CA HIS A 136 -17.16 -11.78 6.19
C HIS A 136 -18.21 -12.69 5.53
N SER A 137 -18.12 -12.95 4.23
CA SER A 137 -18.99 -13.90 3.52
C SER A 137 -18.65 -15.36 3.81
N LEU A 138 -17.35 -15.64 4.01
CA LEU A 138 -16.80 -16.99 4.09
C LEU A 138 -16.29 -17.35 5.48
N SER A 139 -16.68 -16.61 6.51
CA SER A 139 -16.38 -16.93 7.89
C SER A 139 -17.63 -17.27 8.69
N LYS A 140 -17.45 -18.09 9.70
CA LYS A 140 -18.48 -18.47 10.69
C LYS A 140 -17.99 -18.29 12.12
N ARG A 141 -18.94 -18.13 13.04
CA ARG A 141 -18.67 -18.19 14.48
C ARG A 141 -18.74 -19.64 14.95
N LEU A 142 -17.87 -20.01 15.85
CA LEU A 142 -18.01 -21.32 16.52
C LEU A 142 -19.23 -21.30 17.42
N LYS A 143 -19.93 -22.43 17.46
CA LYS A 143 -21.05 -22.64 18.39
C LYS A 143 -20.55 -22.63 19.86
N GLU A 144 -19.35 -23.18 20.08
CA GLU A 144 -18.67 -23.14 21.37
C GLU A 144 -17.54 -22.13 21.38
N PRO A 145 -17.51 -21.19 22.33
CA PRO A 145 -16.48 -20.15 22.34
C PRO A 145 -15.11 -20.71 22.72
N ARG A 146 -14.07 -20.40 21.94
CA ARG A 146 -12.68 -20.74 22.29
C ARG A 146 -12.18 -19.91 23.48
N ARG A 147 -11.40 -20.53 24.35
CA ARG A 147 -10.63 -19.82 25.39
C ARG A 147 -9.36 -19.23 24.76
N LYS A 148 -9.13 -17.94 25.00
CA LYS A 148 -7.84 -17.28 24.68
C LYS A 148 -6.74 -17.83 25.57
N LYS A 149 -5.47 -17.68 25.19
CA LYS A 149 -4.30 -18.07 26.00
C LYS A 149 -4.31 -17.48 27.42
N ASN A 150 -5.00 -16.38 27.64
CA ASN A 150 -5.20 -15.74 28.94
C ASN A 150 -6.45 -16.22 29.71
N GLY A 151 -7.04 -17.32 29.28
CA GLY A 151 -8.25 -17.94 29.94
C GLY A 151 -9.59 -17.26 29.59
N LYS A 152 -9.60 -16.07 28.97
CA LYS A 152 -10.84 -15.38 28.60
C LYS A 152 -11.50 -16.04 27.38
N ILE A 153 -12.83 -16.11 27.42
CA ILE A 153 -13.64 -16.67 26.34
C ILE A 153 -13.79 -15.67 25.20
N ASP A 154 -13.42 -16.06 23.97
CA ASP A 154 -13.62 -15.25 22.78
C ASP A 154 -14.89 -15.65 22.03
N LYS A 155 -16.02 -15.09 22.47
CA LYS A 155 -17.34 -15.32 21.84
C LYS A 155 -17.46 -14.73 20.43
N ARG A 156 -16.48 -13.94 19.96
CA ARG A 156 -16.52 -13.21 18.66
C ARG A 156 -15.53 -13.74 17.63
N ALA A 157 -14.75 -14.78 17.96
CA ALA A 157 -13.78 -15.34 17.05
C ALA A 157 -14.46 -15.87 15.77
N LEU A 158 -13.95 -15.43 14.62
CA LEU A 158 -14.36 -15.91 13.31
C LEU A 158 -13.36 -16.95 12.81
N PHE A 159 -13.88 -17.94 12.09
CA PHE A 159 -13.12 -19.03 11.49
C PHE A 159 -13.54 -19.23 10.04
N PRO A 160 -12.67 -19.79 9.17
CA PRO A 160 -13.05 -20.13 7.81
C PRO A 160 -14.26 -21.07 7.78
N ASP A 161 -15.23 -20.77 6.94
CA ASP A 161 -16.34 -21.68 6.64
C ASP A 161 -15.97 -22.50 5.41
N GLU A 162 -15.36 -23.66 5.62
CA GLU A 162 -14.81 -24.49 4.53
C GLU A 162 -15.86 -24.90 3.51
N GLU A 163 -17.08 -25.17 3.95
CA GLU A 163 -18.18 -25.55 3.04
C GLU A 163 -18.53 -24.39 2.09
N ARG A 164 -18.74 -23.20 2.65
CA ARG A 164 -19.00 -22.00 1.82
C ARG A 164 -17.82 -21.66 0.91
N ILE A 165 -16.59 -21.83 1.40
CA ILE A 165 -15.38 -21.58 0.61
C ILE A 165 -15.33 -22.56 -0.57
N LYS A 166 -15.54 -23.86 -0.33
CA LYS A 166 -15.56 -24.89 -1.38
C LYS A 166 -16.67 -24.61 -2.40
N ASN A 167 -17.87 -24.27 -1.95
CA ASN A 167 -18.98 -23.92 -2.83
C ASN A 167 -18.66 -22.70 -3.70
N LEU A 168 -18.12 -21.62 -3.12
CA LEU A 168 -17.75 -20.44 -3.90
C LEU A 168 -16.63 -20.75 -4.90
N ALA A 169 -15.65 -21.57 -4.51
CA ALA A 169 -14.52 -21.93 -5.36
C ALA A 169 -14.95 -22.63 -6.66
N THR A 170 -16.06 -23.38 -6.64
CA THR A 170 -16.58 -24.08 -7.84
C THR A 170 -16.97 -23.15 -8.98
N TYR A 171 -17.23 -21.88 -8.68
CA TYR A 171 -17.64 -20.90 -9.68
C TYR A 171 -16.48 -20.29 -10.46
N PHE A 172 -15.26 -20.37 -9.93
CA PHE A 172 -14.12 -19.64 -10.46
C PHE A 172 -12.98 -20.57 -10.88
N ASP A 173 -12.45 -20.32 -12.07
CA ASP A 173 -11.28 -21.02 -12.61
C ASP A 173 -10.01 -20.15 -12.51
N CYS A 174 -10.18 -18.85 -12.23
CA CYS A 174 -9.10 -17.86 -12.07
C CYS A 174 -9.34 -16.97 -10.86
N ILE A 175 -8.28 -16.68 -10.12
CA ILE A 175 -8.28 -15.68 -9.06
C ILE A 175 -7.12 -14.68 -9.26
N ILE A 176 -7.43 -13.39 -9.16
CA ILE A 176 -6.46 -12.31 -9.12
C ILE A 176 -6.51 -11.66 -7.75
N CYS A 177 -5.38 -11.66 -7.03
CA CYS A 177 -5.23 -11.03 -5.73
C CYS A 177 -4.51 -9.69 -5.90
N ASP A 178 -5.25 -8.59 -5.94
CA ASP A 178 -4.67 -7.24 -5.98
C ASP A 178 -4.12 -6.87 -4.61
N GLU A 179 -2.96 -6.21 -4.60
CA GLU A 179 -2.18 -5.91 -3.39
C GLU A 179 -2.01 -7.15 -2.49
N ILE A 180 -1.51 -8.24 -3.08
CA ILE A 180 -1.37 -9.55 -2.41
C ILE A 180 -0.58 -9.48 -1.10
N HIS A 181 0.23 -8.44 -0.88
CA HIS A 181 0.93 -8.21 0.39
C HIS A 181 -0.03 -8.05 1.60
N LYS A 182 -1.31 -7.78 1.37
CA LYS A 182 -2.35 -7.81 2.43
C LYS A 182 -2.54 -9.22 3.01
N LEU A 183 -2.13 -10.25 2.28
CA LEU A 183 -2.21 -11.67 2.66
C LEU A 183 -0.87 -12.21 3.24
N LYS A 184 0.01 -11.33 3.74
CA LYS A 184 1.34 -11.70 4.23
C LYS A 184 1.33 -12.51 5.55
N ASN A 185 0.34 -12.31 6.40
CA ASN A 185 0.23 -13.03 7.67
C ASN A 185 -0.55 -14.34 7.48
N LYS A 186 0.16 -15.48 7.54
CA LYS A 186 -0.43 -16.83 7.38
C LYS A 186 -1.54 -17.16 8.38
N ASP A 187 -1.50 -16.55 9.57
CA ASP A 187 -2.45 -16.80 10.66
C ASP A 187 -3.67 -15.87 10.59
N ALA A 188 -3.66 -14.87 9.70
CA ALA A 188 -4.80 -14.01 9.52
C ALA A 188 -5.97 -14.75 8.84
N LEU A 189 -7.20 -14.53 9.34
CA LEU A 189 -8.40 -15.18 8.83
C LEU A 189 -8.57 -15.03 7.32
N ILE A 190 -8.35 -13.83 6.80
CA ILE A 190 -8.46 -13.58 5.35
C ILE A 190 -7.44 -14.38 4.54
N THR A 191 -6.21 -14.50 5.03
CA THR A 191 -5.16 -15.29 4.38
C THR A 191 -5.52 -16.77 4.34
N GLN A 192 -6.04 -17.31 5.43
CA GLN A 192 -6.53 -18.70 5.50
C GLN A 192 -7.69 -18.94 4.53
N ILE A 193 -8.66 -18.03 4.48
CA ILE A 193 -9.79 -18.11 3.55
C ILE A 193 -9.31 -18.10 2.09
N VAL A 194 -8.43 -17.15 1.71
CA VAL A 194 -7.93 -17.07 0.34
C VAL A 194 -7.05 -18.29 0.00
N ALA A 195 -6.27 -18.80 0.94
CA ALA A 195 -5.49 -20.02 0.73
C ALA A 195 -6.40 -21.22 0.45
N LEU A 196 -7.47 -21.43 1.23
CA LEU A 196 -8.46 -22.48 1.00
C LEU A 196 -9.21 -22.28 -0.32
N LEU A 197 -9.67 -21.05 -0.61
CA LEU A 197 -10.35 -20.72 -1.85
C LEU A 197 -9.49 -21.02 -3.08
N SER A 198 -8.20 -20.69 -3.02
CA SER A 198 -7.25 -20.90 -4.13
C SER A 198 -6.85 -22.37 -4.34
N GLU A 199 -7.30 -23.28 -3.49
CA GLU A 199 -6.86 -24.69 -3.52
C GLU A 199 -7.26 -25.40 -4.80
N THR A 200 -8.48 -25.17 -5.28
CA THR A 200 -9.04 -25.77 -6.48
C THR A 200 -8.93 -24.88 -7.72
N ILE A 201 -8.65 -23.58 -7.54
CA ILE A 201 -8.55 -22.64 -8.65
C ILE A 201 -7.20 -22.79 -9.35
N TYR A 202 -7.22 -23.04 -10.66
CA TYR A 202 -6.00 -23.32 -11.42
C TYR A 202 -5.18 -22.08 -11.73
N TYR A 203 -5.80 -21.01 -12.26
CA TYR A 203 -5.12 -19.76 -12.62
C TYR A 203 -5.09 -18.82 -11.42
N ARG A 204 -3.89 -18.47 -10.93
CA ARG A 204 -3.71 -17.64 -9.74
C ARG A 204 -2.66 -16.58 -9.98
N TYR A 205 -3.06 -15.32 -9.89
CA TYR A 205 -2.17 -14.19 -10.09
C TYR A 205 -2.21 -13.24 -8.90
N GLY A 206 -1.04 -12.89 -8.39
CA GLY A 206 -0.86 -11.89 -7.36
C GLY A 206 -0.33 -10.60 -7.96
N LEU A 207 -0.85 -9.45 -7.54
CA LEU A 207 -0.37 -8.13 -7.96
C LEU A 207 0.11 -7.38 -6.73
N THR A 208 1.28 -6.76 -6.78
CA THR A 208 1.74 -5.88 -5.71
C THR A 208 2.90 -4.99 -6.19
N GLY A 209 3.03 -3.80 -5.61
CA GLY A 209 4.24 -2.99 -5.75
C GLY A 209 5.37 -3.45 -4.82
N THR A 210 5.01 -4.08 -3.70
CA THR A 210 5.94 -4.45 -2.63
C THR A 210 5.57 -5.82 -2.08
N LEU A 211 6.46 -6.81 -2.13
CA LEU A 211 6.18 -8.16 -1.61
C LEU A 211 6.32 -8.25 -0.10
N PHE A 212 7.28 -7.56 0.46
CA PHE A 212 7.54 -7.54 1.90
C PHE A 212 8.09 -6.17 2.31
N ASP A 213 7.78 -5.76 3.51
CA ASP A 213 8.20 -4.49 4.11
C ASP A 213 9.37 -4.71 5.08
N LYS A 214 9.10 -5.44 6.13
CA LYS A 214 10.03 -5.58 7.27
C LYS A 214 10.79 -6.90 7.28
N SER A 215 10.23 -7.94 6.70
CA SER A 215 10.82 -9.27 6.77
C SER A 215 10.49 -10.11 5.54
N PRO A 216 11.47 -10.84 4.99
CA PRO A 216 11.23 -11.85 3.97
C PRO A 216 10.22 -12.94 4.38
N SER A 217 9.91 -13.10 5.68
CA SER A 217 8.85 -14.01 6.16
C SER A 217 7.48 -13.70 5.57
N ASP A 218 7.23 -12.44 5.25
CA ASP A 218 5.97 -11.98 4.67
C ASP A 218 5.68 -12.59 3.29
N VAL A 219 6.70 -13.09 2.60
CA VAL A 219 6.58 -13.67 1.25
C VAL A 219 5.96 -15.06 1.27
N TRP A 220 6.15 -15.84 2.35
CA TRP A 220 5.74 -17.23 2.36
C TRP A 220 4.24 -17.43 2.10
N ALA A 221 3.39 -16.73 2.82
CA ALA A 221 1.93 -16.88 2.69
C ALA A 221 1.43 -16.49 1.30
N GLN A 222 1.98 -15.41 0.73
CA GLN A 222 1.67 -14.95 -0.60
C GLN A 222 2.06 -15.98 -1.67
N SER A 223 3.27 -16.53 -1.55
CA SER A 223 3.76 -17.58 -2.44
C SER A 223 2.94 -18.87 -2.31
N PHE A 224 2.60 -19.25 -1.08
CA PHE A 224 1.80 -20.45 -0.82
C PHE A 224 0.39 -20.36 -1.44
N ILE A 225 -0.25 -19.21 -1.40
CA ILE A 225 -1.54 -18.98 -2.08
C ILE A 225 -1.38 -19.20 -3.59
N MET A 226 -0.31 -18.72 -4.18
CA MET A 226 -0.09 -18.82 -5.63
C MET A 226 0.26 -20.25 -6.07
N ASP A 227 1.24 -20.91 -5.44
CA ASP A 227 1.81 -22.16 -5.97
C ASP A 227 1.73 -23.38 -5.04
N ARG A 228 1.09 -23.23 -3.88
CA ARG A 228 0.89 -24.31 -2.88
C ARG A 228 2.20 -24.88 -2.34
N GLY A 229 3.19 -24.02 -2.16
CA GLY A 229 4.47 -24.38 -1.57
C GLY A 229 5.49 -24.93 -2.56
N LYS A 230 5.24 -24.87 -3.87
CA LYS A 230 6.20 -25.31 -4.89
C LYS A 230 7.52 -24.53 -4.81
N THR A 231 7.48 -23.23 -4.55
CA THR A 231 8.66 -22.36 -4.46
C THR A 231 9.37 -22.48 -3.12
N PHE A 232 8.66 -22.45 -2.01
CA PHE A 232 9.26 -22.35 -0.68
C PHE A 232 8.96 -23.54 0.27
N GLY A 233 8.19 -24.50 -0.15
CA GLY A 233 7.78 -25.64 0.69
C GLY A 233 6.79 -25.28 1.78
N SER A 234 6.70 -26.11 2.83
CA SER A 234 5.93 -25.81 4.02
C SER A 234 6.52 -24.62 4.78
N TYR A 235 5.72 -23.96 5.62
CA TYR A 235 6.21 -22.84 6.44
C TYR A 235 7.39 -23.22 7.34
N TRP A 236 7.35 -24.42 7.91
CA TRP A 236 8.43 -24.93 8.75
C TRP A 236 9.73 -25.11 7.96
N TYR A 237 9.65 -25.68 6.75
CA TYR A 237 10.81 -25.83 5.86
C TYR A 237 11.38 -24.45 5.47
N PHE A 238 10.53 -23.53 5.04
CA PHE A 238 10.89 -22.16 4.71
C PHE A 238 11.61 -21.45 5.87
N GLN A 239 11.07 -21.60 7.08
CA GLN A 239 11.63 -20.99 8.27
C GLN A 239 13.01 -21.57 8.60
N LYS A 240 13.19 -22.89 8.55
CA LYS A 240 14.48 -23.53 8.79
C LYS A 240 15.53 -23.20 7.71
N GLU A 241 15.11 -23.10 6.46
CA GLU A 241 15.99 -22.88 5.33
C GLU A 241 16.53 -21.44 5.29
N PHE A 242 15.66 -20.46 5.59
CA PHE A 242 15.97 -19.06 5.38
C PHE A 242 16.15 -18.23 6.65
N PHE A 243 15.86 -18.77 7.83
CA PHE A 243 15.97 -18.03 9.09
C PHE A 243 16.87 -18.76 10.08
N LYS A 244 17.39 -17.99 11.04
CA LYS A 244 18.17 -18.49 12.19
C LYS A 244 17.39 -18.25 13.46
N GLU A 245 17.48 -19.22 14.38
CA GLU A 245 16.98 -19.03 15.74
C GLU A 245 17.88 -18.01 16.47
N LYS A 246 17.27 -17.01 17.05
CA LYS A 246 17.94 -16.06 17.95
C LYS A 246 17.27 -16.13 19.31
N TYR A 247 18.05 -16.42 20.32
CA TYR A 247 17.58 -16.41 21.68
C TYR A 247 17.57 -14.99 22.22
N SER A 248 16.48 -14.58 22.88
CA SER A 248 16.46 -13.32 23.61
C SER A 248 17.24 -13.49 24.91
N PRO A 249 18.22 -12.60 25.20
CA PRO A 249 18.93 -12.65 26.48
C PRO A 249 18.00 -12.48 27.69
N PHE A 250 16.86 -11.81 27.50
CA PHE A 250 15.91 -11.49 28.57
C PHE A 250 14.76 -12.48 28.72
N THR A 251 14.53 -13.34 27.72
CA THR A 251 13.46 -14.35 27.73
C THR A 251 13.91 -15.62 26.98
N PRO A 252 14.68 -16.50 27.61
CA PRO A 252 15.22 -17.72 26.98
C PRO A 252 14.16 -18.66 26.39
N SER A 253 12.92 -18.58 26.88
CA SER A 253 11.78 -19.38 26.40
C SER A 253 11.17 -18.88 25.10
N HIS A 254 11.48 -17.63 24.64
CA HIS A 254 10.92 -17.06 23.42
C HIS A 254 11.96 -17.08 22.29
N LYS A 255 11.85 -18.09 21.43
CA LYS A 255 12.62 -18.18 20.18
C LYS A 255 12.15 -17.12 19.20
N LYS A 256 13.04 -16.23 18.78
CA LYS A 256 12.83 -15.28 17.69
C LYS A 256 13.57 -15.77 16.44
N TRP A 257 12.87 -15.72 15.29
CA TRP A 257 13.45 -16.07 14.01
C TRP A 257 13.92 -14.81 13.28
N GLU A 258 15.18 -14.77 12.87
CA GLU A 258 15.78 -13.67 12.12
C GLU A 258 16.22 -14.18 10.75
N PHE A 259 15.96 -13.40 9.69
CA PHE A 259 16.34 -13.80 8.34
C PHE A 259 17.87 -13.95 8.22
N ASN A 260 18.30 -15.05 7.62
CA ASN A 260 19.71 -15.32 7.38
C ASN A 260 20.19 -14.63 6.09
N SER A 261 20.86 -13.49 6.22
CA SER A 261 21.35 -12.70 5.07
C SER A 261 22.21 -13.50 4.09
N LYS A 262 22.94 -14.52 4.58
CA LYS A 262 23.73 -15.43 3.70
C LYS A 262 22.86 -16.24 2.74
N ARG A 263 21.57 -16.37 3.01
CA ARG A 263 20.61 -17.10 2.15
C ARG A 263 19.86 -16.19 1.17
N MET A 264 20.17 -14.89 1.15
CA MET A 264 19.45 -13.91 0.32
C MET A 264 19.51 -14.24 -1.18
N THR A 265 20.65 -14.67 -1.68
CA THR A 265 20.82 -15.05 -3.10
C THR A 265 19.92 -16.21 -3.48
N GLU A 266 19.90 -17.28 -2.67
CA GLU A 266 19.04 -18.44 -2.92
C GLU A 266 17.56 -18.08 -2.76
N PHE A 267 17.21 -17.24 -1.78
CA PHE A 267 15.86 -16.72 -1.61
C PHE A 267 15.38 -15.95 -2.85
N LYS A 268 16.18 -15.02 -3.36
CA LYS A 268 15.88 -14.26 -4.59
C LYS A 268 15.75 -15.18 -5.81
N LYS A 269 16.65 -16.15 -5.96
CA LYS A 269 16.61 -17.12 -7.06
C LYS A 269 15.30 -17.91 -7.06
N ARG A 270 14.86 -18.42 -5.90
CA ARG A 270 13.57 -19.11 -5.81
C ARG A 270 12.39 -18.15 -6.05
N LEU A 271 12.43 -16.96 -5.47
CA LEU A 271 11.38 -15.98 -5.67
C LEU A 271 11.18 -15.62 -7.14
N ASN A 272 12.25 -15.48 -7.91
CA ASN A 272 12.20 -15.18 -9.34
C ASN A 272 11.56 -16.30 -10.18
N THR A 273 11.40 -17.51 -9.66
CA THR A 273 10.65 -18.57 -10.36
C THR A 273 9.13 -18.37 -10.28
N LEU A 274 8.67 -17.54 -9.35
CA LEU A 274 7.25 -17.24 -9.12
C LEU A 274 6.91 -15.78 -9.43
N CYS A 275 7.87 -14.89 -9.37
CA CYS A 275 7.68 -13.46 -9.38
C CYS A 275 8.36 -12.80 -10.59
N LEU A 276 7.57 -12.05 -11.38
CA LEU A 276 8.10 -11.15 -12.41
C LEU A 276 8.04 -9.71 -11.88
N SER A 277 9.20 -9.07 -11.80
CA SER A 277 9.34 -7.74 -11.21
C SER A 277 9.60 -6.68 -12.26
N TYR A 278 8.95 -5.52 -12.14
CA TYR A 278 9.26 -4.31 -12.91
C TYR A 278 9.24 -3.09 -12.01
N GLU A 279 10.26 -2.26 -12.14
CA GLU A 279 10.29 -0.92 -11.59
C GLU A 279 9.73 0.07 -12.63
N THR A 280 9.24 1.22 -12.16
CA THR A 280 8.64 2.22 -13.04
C THR A 280 9.65 2.76 -14.05
N SER A 281 10.91 2.91 -13.62
CA SER A 281 12.04 3.30 -14.47
C SER A 281 12.33 2.33 -15.62
N GLU A 282 11.98 1.05 -15.45
CA GLU A 282 12.15 0.02 -16.51
C GLU A 282 10.99 0.01 -17.51
N CYS A 283 9.88 0.70 -17.20
CA CYS A 283 8.63 0.59 -17.96
C CYS A 283 8.41 1.71 -18.97
N ALA A 284 8.94 2.89 -18.72
CA ALA A 284 8.78 4.06 -19.57
C ALA A 284 9.81 5.15 -19.22
N ASP A 285 10.10 6.01 -20.19
CA ASP A 285 10.77 7.30 -19.96
C ASP A 285 9.78 8.23 -19.24
N LEU A 286 9.79 8.18 -17.92
CA LEU A 286 8.99 9.08 -17.10
C LEU A 286 9.74 10.38 -16.87
N PRO A 287 9.04 11.52 -16.82
CA PRO A 287 9.67 12.75 -16.39
C PRO A 287 10.29 12.56 -15.00
N PRO A 288 11.50 13.05 -14.76
CA PRO A 288 12.17 12.88 -13.50
C PRO A 288 11.36 13.51 -12.36
N ILE A 289 11.16 12.77 -11.28
CA ILE A 289 10.63 13.31 -10.04
C ILE A 289 11.78 13.96 -9.30
N GLN A 290 11.67 15.26 -9.04
CA GLN A 290 12.62 15.99 -8.22
C GLN A 290 12.12 16.02 -6.77
N THR A 291 12.95 15.58 -5.84
CA THR A 291 12.65 15.68 -4.40
C THR A 291 13.57 16.71 -3.75
N ILE A 292 12.98 17.64 -3.02
CA ILE A 292 13.66 18.75 -2.35
C ILE A 292 13.32 18.68 -0.86
N SER A 293 14.34 18.57 -0.01
CA SER A 293 14.18 18.75 1.44
C SER A 293 14.33 20.24 1.76
N VAL A 294 13.32 20.78 2.42
CA VAL A 294 13.28 22.19 2.85
C VAL A 294 13.55 22.23 4.34
N ALA A 295 14.72 22.72 4.69
CA ALA A 295 15.14 22.94 6.08
C ALA A 295 14.67 24.33 6.53
N LEU A 296 13.73 24.37 7.47
CA LEU A 296 13.16 25.59 8.04
C LEU A 296 13.73 25.85 9.44
N PRO A 297 13.96 27.09 9.86
CA PRO A 297 14.51 27.37 11.16
C PRO A 297 13.55 26.94 12.28
N LEU A 298 14.10 26.36 13.35
CA LEU A 298 13.32 26.02 14.56
C LEU A 298 13.11 27.30 15.38
N PRO A 299 11.86 27.77 15.61
CA PRO A 299 11.61 28.96 16.40
C PRO A 299 11.99 28.79 17.89
N LEU A 300 12.30 29.87 18.55
CA LEU A 300 12.70 29.85 19.96
C LEU A 300 11.64 29.23 20.88
N GLU A 301 10.37 29.45 20.61
CA GLU A 301 9.27 28.88 21.41
C GLU A 301 9.22 27.33 21.36
N TYR A 302 9.80 26.69 20.33
CA TYR A 302 9.88 25.25 20.20
C TYR A 302 11.02 24.62 20.99
N THR A 303 12.08 25.38 21.30
CA THR A 303 13.33 24.86 21.85
C THR A 303 13.15 24.15 23.19
N ARG A 304 12.45 24.79 24.12
CA ARG A 304 12.20 24.21 25.44
C ARG A 304 11.37 22.93 25.42
N PRO A 305 10.21 22.89 24.73
CA PRO A 305 9.45 21.65 24.54
C PRO A 305 10.26 20.56 23.81
N TYR A 306 11.06 20.92 22.82
CA TYR A 306 11.91 19.99 22.07
C TYR A 306 12.93 19.32 23.00
N ASP A 307 13.69 20.09 23.78
CA ASP A 307 14.69 19.57 24.71
C ASP A 307 14.07 18.64 25.76
N THR A 308 12.85 18.97 26.21
CA THR A 308 12.11 18.12 27.14
C THR A 308 11.79 16.77 26.50
N ILE A 309 11.29 16.75 25.27
CA ILE A 309 10.94 15.52 24.53
C ILE A 309 12.20 14.70 24.25
N ILE A 310 13.31 15.33 23.86
CA ILE A 310 14.58 14.66 23.63
C ILE A 310 15.09 14.00 24.93
N THR A 311 14.97 14.69 26.05
CA THR A 311 15.32 14.13 27.37
C THR A 311 14.43 12.94 27.73
N GLU A 312 13.11 13.00 27.47
CA GLU A 312 12.20 11.87 27.63
C GLU A 312 12.64 10.69 26.76
N MET A 313 12.96 10.92 25.47
CA MET A 313 13.39 9.88 24.54
C MET A 313 14.65 9.14 25.00
N LYS A 314 15.59 9.85 25.64
CA LYS A 314 16.82 9.26 26.21
C LYS A 314 16.54 8.37 27.41
N ASN A 315 15.65 8.82 28.30
CA ASN A 315 15.40 8.17 29.59
C ASN A 315 14.45 6.96 29.46
N VAL A 316 13.69 6.86 28.35
CA VAL A 316 12.75 5.75 28.11
C VAL A 316 13.44 4.60 27.40
N SER A 317 13.53 3.44 28.08
CA SER A 317 14.13 2.22 27.53
C SER A 317 13.14 1.33 26.73
N THR A 318 11.82 1.56 26.85
CA THR A 318 10.81 0.75 26.20
C THR A 318 10.56 1.23 24.76
N LYS A 319 10.35 0.26 23.85
CA LYS A 319 10.04 0.54 22.44
C LYS A 319 8.86 1.50 22.29
N THR A 320 7.74 1.19 22.96
CA THR A 320 6.51 1.99 22.89
C THR A 320 6.73 3.41 23.44
N GLY A 321 7.51 3.55 24.50
CA GLY A 321 7.81 4.86 25.08
C GLY A 321 8.61 5.74 24.14
N GLN A 322 9.65 5.20 23.48
CA GLN A 322 10.43 5.94 22.48
C GLN A 322 9.60 6.33 21.26
N GLU A 323 8.75 5.43 20.76
CA GLU A 323 7.84 5.72 19.65
C GLU A 323 6.85 6.83 20.04
N ASN A 324 6.33 6.84 21.27
CA ASN A 324 5.44 7.90 21.76
C ASN A 324 6.13 9.26 21.86
N SER A 325 7.37 9.30 22.40
CA SER A 325 8.13 10.54 22.46
C SER A 325 8.47 11.07 21.06
N PHE A 326 8.78 10.18 20.11
CA PHE A 326 8.96 10.56 18.71
C PHE A 326 7.68 11.15 18.08
N MET A 327 6.52 10.59 18.39
CA MET A 327 5.25 11.17 17.93
C MET A 327 4.99 12.55 18.50
N LYS A 328 5.29 12.79 19.80
CA LYS A 328 5.22 14.12 20.41
C LYS A 328 6.17 15.11 19.71
N MET A 329 7.39 14.67 19.40
CA MET A 329 8.35 15.50 18.65
C MET A 329 7.79 15.91 17.29
N ARG A 330 7.23 14.98 16.52
CA ARG A 330 6.63 15.26 15.21
C ARG A 330 5.45 16.23 15.31
N GLN A 331 4.61 16.10 16.36
CA GLN A 331 3.52 17.04 16.64
C GLN A 331 4.08 18.44 16.92
N LEU A 332 5.09 18.52 17.76
CA LEU A 332 5.77 19.79 18.05
C LEU A 332 6.37 20.41 16.78
N MET A 333 7.05 19.61 15.93
CA MET A 333 7.62 20.10 14.64
C MET A 333 6.53 20.58 13.66
N SER A 334 5.28 20.31 13.95
CA SER A 334 4.11 20.83 13.19
C SER A 334 3.39 21.99 13.90
N GLY A 335 3.98 22.48 15.00
CA GLY A 335 3.43 23.57 15.81
C GLY A 335 2.30 23.15 16.76
N LEU A 336 2.20 21.84 17.06
CA LEU A 336 1.11 21.28 17.87
C LEU A 336 1.61 20.77 19.21
N ILE A 337 0.97 21.20 20.28
CA ILE A 337 1.21 20.68 21.65
C ILE A 337 -0.06 19.95 22.10
N PRO A 338 -0.02 18.63 22.38
CA PRO A 338 -1.19 17.90 22.82
C PRO A 338 -1.63 18.35 24.22
N LEU A 339 -2.91 18.70 24.34
CA LEU A 339 -3.57 18.97 25.62
C LEU A 339 -4.09 17.65 26.17
N LYS A 340 -3.80 17.39 27.44
CA LYS A 340 -4.18 16.14 28.13
C LYS A 340 -5.16 16.42 29.26
N ASP A 341 -6.08 15.50 29.50
CA ASP A 341 -6.91 15.50 30.71
C ASP A 341 -6.21 14.84 31.89
N ASP A 342 -6.90 14.76 33.02
CA ASP A 342 -6.39 14.16 34.24
C ASP A 342 -6.11 12.65 34.12
N SER A 343 -6.71 11.97 33.14
CA SER A 343 -6.44 10.55 32.82
C SER A 343 -5.26 10.37 31.88
N GLY A 344 -4.70 11.46 31.34
CA GLY A 344 -3.58 11.47 30.40
C GLY A 344 -3.97 11.30 28.94
N ASP A 345 -5.27 11.28 28.63
CA ASP A 345 -5.79 11.21 27.28
C ASP A 345 -5.73 12.58 26.58
N THR A 346 -5.44 12.57 25.27
CA THR A 346 -5.37 13.80 24.48
C THR A 346 -6.78 14.32 24.16
N THR A 347 -7.13 15.48 24.69
CA THR A 347 -8.44 16.13 24.51
C THR A 347 -8.44 17.18 23.39
N GLY A 348 -7.25 17.62 22.96
CA GLY A 348 -7.08 18.62 21.91
C GLY A 348 -5.63 18.99 21.69
N TYR A 349 -5.41 20.09 20.96
CA TYR A 349 -4.08 20.61 20.69
C TYR A 349 -4.05 22.13 20.90
N ALA A 350 -3.01 22.59 21.57
CA ALA A 350 -2.62 24.01 21.51
C ALA A 350 -1.76 24.21 20.25
N ARG A 351 -1.94 25.35 19.58
CA ARG A 351 -1.13 25.78 18.44
C ARG A 351 -0.09 26.79 18.91
N LEU A 352 1.14 26.60 18.49
CA LEU A 352 2.21 27.56 18.73
C LEU A 352 1.97 28.83 17.90
N SER A 353 2.53 29.94 18.34
CA SER A 353 2.30 31.26 17.71
C SER A 353 2.99 31.37 16.36
N GLU A 354 4.17 30.80 16.23
CA GLU A 354 4.96 30.75 15.01
C GLU A 354 4.84 29.34 14.35
N ASN A 355 4.65 29.31 13.03
CA ASN A 355 4.65 28.05 12.29
C ASN A 355 5.38 28.19 10.96
N PRO A 356 6.71 27.96 10.94
CA PRO A 356 7.52 28.15 9.73
C PRO A 356 7.07 27.32 8.54
N LYS A 357 6.45 26.15 8.78
CA LYS A 357 5.91 25.32 7.70
C LYS A 357 4.71 25.97 7.01
N LEU A 358 3.83 26.65 7.77
CA LEU A 358 2.70 27.40 7.20
C LEU A 358 3.13 28.69 6.51
N GLU A 359 4.11 29.38 7.08
CA GLU A 359 4.72 30.57 6.47
C GLU A 359 5.35 30.22 5.14
N TRP A 360 6.16 29.18 5.10
CA TRP A 360 6.75 28.67 3.85
C TRP A 360 5.69 28.26 2.82
N LEU A 361 4.58 27.63 3.26
CA LEU A 361 3.48 27.30 2.34
C LEU A 361 2.90 28.53 1.65
N LEU A 362 2.73 29.64 2.37
CA LEU A 362 2.20 30.88 1.80
C LEU A 362 3.18 31.48 0.79
N GLU A 363 4.46 31.61 1.15
CA GLU A 363 5.53 32.05 0.23
C GLU A 363 5.57 31.16 -1.02
N PHE A 364 5.51 29.86 -0.85
CA PHE A 364 5.48 28.90 -1.96
C PHE A 364 4.31 29.15 -2.92
N PHE A 365 3.12 29.48 -2.39
CA PHE A 365 1.95 29.77 -3.24
C PHE A 365 2.04 31.13 -3.96
N GLU A 366 2.82 32.05 -3.46
CA GLU A 366 3.15 33.31 -4.14
C GLU A 366 4.11 33.09 -5.32
N ASP A 367 5.06 32.17 -5.16
CA ASP A 367 6.11 31.88 -6.14
C ASP A 367 5.64 31.01 -7.32
N ILE A 368 4.59 30.21 -7.17
CA ILE A 368 4.13 29.30 -8.22
C ILE A 368 2.94 29.87 -9.01
N PRO A 369 2.85 29.59 -10.33
CA PRO A 369 1.72 30.03 -11.15
C PRO A 369 0.38 29.54 -10.60
N GLU A 370 -0.66 30.38 -10.65
CA GLU A 370 -1.99 30.08 -10.12
C GLU A 370 -2.65 28.85 -10.74
N ASN A 371 -2.33 28.51 -11.98
CA ASN A 371 -2.85 27.35 -12.69
C ASN A 371 -2.18 26.03 -12.30
N LYS A 372 -1.20 26.05 -11.40
CA LYS A 372 -0.53 24.83 -10.94
C LYS A 372 -1.25 24.24 -9.73
N GLN A 373 -1.56 22.95 -9.82
CA GLN A 373 -2.20 22.20 -8.75
C GLN A 373 -1.17 21.59 -7.81
N VAL A 374 -1.49 21.60 -6.51
CA VAL A 374 -0.62 21.19 -5.42
C VAL A 374 -1.33 20.19 -4.53
N ILE A 375 -0.62 19.13 -4.11
CA ILE A 375 -1.09 18.21 -3.06
C ILE A 375 -0.28 18.48 -1.80
N ILE A 376 -0.97 18.66 -0.68
CA ILE A 376 -0.35 18.77 0.64
C ILE A 376 -0.70 17.53 1.45
N PHE A 377 0.32 16.73 1.77
CA PHE A 377 0.21 15.55 2.62
C PHE A 377 0.46 15.94 4.07
N HIS A 378 -0.42 15.47 4.95
CA HIS A 378 -0.28 15.65 6.39
C HIS A 378 -0.60 14.34 7.12
N ASP A 379 -0.02 14.13 8.30
CA ASP A 379 -0.28 12.96 9.13
C ASP A 379 -1.27 13.27 10.26
N PHE A 380 -1.17 14.44 10.89
CA PHE A 380 -2.03 14.83 12.00
C PHE A 380 -3.28 15.56 11.49
N ILE A 381 -4.46 15.18 12.02
CA ILE A 381 -5.74 15.78 11.62
C ILE A 381 -5.73 17.31 11.89
N GLU A 382 -5.16 17.71 13.02
CA GLU A 382 -5.09 19.12 13.43
C GLU A 382 -4.21 19.94 12.48
N SER A 383 -3.08 19.40 12.01
CA SER A 383 -2.28 20.05 10.96
C SER A 383 -3.10 20.29 9.70
N GLY A 384 -3.87 19.29 9.28
CA GLY A 384 -4.76 19.42 8.12
C GLY A 384 -5.86 20.48 8.33
N VAL A 385 -6.38 20.65 9.56
CA VAL A 385 -7.33 21.73 9.90
C VAL A 385 -6.64 23.08 9.75
N TRP A 386 -5.46 23.22 10.37
CA TRP A 386 -4.71 24.47 10.36
C TRP A 386 -4.27 24.90 8.95
N ILE A 387 -3.79 23.94 8.14
CA ILE A 387 -3.50 24.19 6.72
C ILE A 387 -4.75 24.72 5.99
N CYS A 388 -5.91 24.07 6.15
CA CYS A 388 -7.14 24.49 5.49
C CYS A 388 -7.61 25.89 5.92
N GLU A 389 -7.50 26.22 7.21
CA GLU A 389 -7.81 27.55 7.73
C GLU A 389 -6.88 28.61 7.14
N THR A 390 -5.57 28.30 7.04
CA THR A 390 -4.57 29.19 6.45
C THR A 390 -4.84 29.43 4.96
N LEU A 391 -5.13 28.37 4.20
CA LEU A 391 -5.48 28.49 2.77
C LEU A 391 -6.76 29.31 2.58
N LYS A 392 -7.79 29.06 3.41
CA LYS A 392 -9.05 29.82 3.35
C LYS A 392 -8.86 31.31 3.63
N LYS A 393 -8.06 31.65 4.66
CA LYS A 393 -7.74 33.04 5.01
C LYS A 393 -7.06 33.77 3.86
N ASN A 394 -6.23 33.06 3.08
CA ASN A 394 -5.51 33.61 1.94
C ASN A 394 -6.21 33.37 0.59
N LYS A 395 -7.52 33.03 0.60
CA LYS A 395 -8.37 32.85 -0.58
C LYS A 395 -7.84 31.81 -1.59
N ILE A 396 -7.07 30.83 -1.14
CA ILE A 396 -6.58 29.73 -1.96
C ILE A 396 -7.62 28.61 -1.91
N SER A 397 -8.15 28.20 -3.07
CA SER A 397 -9.17 27.15 -3.18
C SER A 397 -8.59 25.76 -2.89
N PHE A 398 -9.29 24.97 -2.06
CA PHE A 398 -8.84 23.65 -1.69
C PHE A 398 -9.97 22.63 -1.56
N SER A 399 -9.63 21.36 -1.73
CA SER A 399 -10.40 20.19 -1.35
C SER A 399 -9.69 19.47 -0.21
N ARG A 400 -10.44 18.77 0.67
CA ARG A 400 -9.85 18.06 1.81
C ARG A 400 -10.31 16.61 1.90
N ILE A 401 -9.33 15.68 2.04
CA ILE A 401 -9.60 14.25 2.24
C ILE A 401 -8.91 13.74 3.50
N TYR A 402 -9.69 13.24 4.45
CA TYR A 402 -9.22 12.56 5.67
C TYR A 402 -10.22 11.46 6.09
N SER A 403 -9.99 10.76 7.20
CA SER A 403 -10.87 9.67 7.66
C SER A 403 -12.32 10.08 7.87
N GLY A 404 -12.55 11.33 8.31
CA GLY A 404 -13.88 11.90 8.55
C GLY A 404 -14.58 12.53 7.33
N THR A 405 -13.96 12.57 6.16
CA THR A 405 -14.59 13.12 4.94
C THR A 405 -15.73 12.22 4.48
N LYS A 406 -16.96 12.74 4.46
CA LYS A 406 -18.19 12.00 4.10
C LYS A 406 -18.19 11.58 2.63
N ASN A 407 -17.89 12.52 1.72
CA ASN A 407 -17.87 12.28 0.28
C ASN A 407 -16.48 12.54 -0.32
N LYS A 408 -15.61 11.54 -0.20
CA LYS A 408 -14.22 11.64 -0.69
C LYS A 408 -14.13 11.75 -2.21
N GLU A 409 -15.05 11.12 -2.93
CA GLU A 409 -15.05 11.12 -4.39
C GLU A 409 -15.43 12.53 -4.94
N GLU A 410 -16.34 13.22 -4.30
CA GLU A 410 -16.69 14.62 -4.66
C GLU A 410 -15.51 15.58 -4.48
N GLU A 411 -14.81 15.48 -3.34
CA GLU A 411 -13.63 16.30 -3.08
C GLU A 411 -12.50 16.01 -4.08
N LYS A 412 -12.32 14.76 -4.46
CA LYS A 412 -11.39 14.35 -5.51
C LYS A 412 -11.78 14.95 -6.87
N GLU A 413 -13.06 14.89 -7.24
CA GLU A 413 -13.53 15.43 -8.53
C GLU A 413 -13.38 16.95 -8.61
N LYS A 414 -13.61 17.68 -7.51
CA LYS A 414 -13.35 19.13 -7.44
C LYS A 414 -11.89 19.45 -7.76
N PHE A 415 -10.96 18.66 -7.22
CA PHE A 415 -9.54 18.83 -7.50
C PHE A 415 -9.19 18.42 -8.94
N LEU A 416 -9.60 17.26 -9.40
CA LEU A 416 -9.29 16.77 -10.75
C LEU A 416 -9.88 17.66 -11.86
N SER A 417 -11.04 18.25 -11.62
CA SER A 417 -11.67 19.21 -12.56
C SER A 417 -11.07 20.61 -12.53
N GLY A 418 -10.09 20.88 -11.65
CA GLY A 418 -9.49 22.20 -11.48
C GLY A 418 -10.35 23.22 -10.72
N LYS A 419 -11.48 22.81 -10.14
CA LYS A 419 -12.31 23.69 -9.28
C LYS A 419 -11.57 24.09 -8.00
N THR A 420 -10.66 23.27 -7.54
CA THR A 420 -9.79 23.58 -6.41
C THR A 420 -8.33 23.45 -6.81
N ARG A 421 -7.51 24.40 -6.36
CA ARG A 421 -6.07 24.44 -6.65
C ARG A 421 -5.27 23.46 -5.79
N VAL A 422 -5.72 23.24 -4.55
CA VAL A 422 -5.00 22.46 -3.55
C VAL A 422 -5.82 21.25 -3.12
N MET A 423 -5.16 20.08 -3.03
CA MET A 423 -5.68 18.93 -2.32
C MET A 423 -4.95 18.80 -0.99
N VAL A 424 -5.67 19.00 0.12
CA VAL A 424 -5.14 18.76 1.48
C VAL A 424 -5.58 17.38 1.93
N GLY A 425 -4.62 16.48 2.18
CA GLY A 425 -4.99 15.12 2.48
C GLY A 425 -4.13 14.43 3.52
N ASN A 426 -4.82 13.71 4.43
CA ASN A 426 -4.12 12.82 5.34
C ASN A 426 -3.42 11.72 4.54
N THR A 427 -2.11 11.54 4.77
CA THR A 427 -1.25 10.67 3.97
C THR A 427 -1.81 9.26 3.84
N ASN A 428 -2.33 8.66 4.92
CA ASN A 428 -2.94 7.33 4.89
C ASN A 428 -4.25 7.29 4.10
N SER A 429 -5.03 8.39 4.12
CA SER A 429 -6.34 8.44 3.47
C SER A 429 -6.26 8.61 1.96
N ILE A 430 -5.24 9.32 1.46
CA ILE A 430 -5.09 9.59 0.03
C ILE A 430 -4.01 8.77 -0.67
N SER A 431 -3.12 8.11 0.08
CA SER A 431 -2.15 7.17 -0.49
C SER A 431 -2.79 5.91 -1.08
N GLU A 432 -4.00 5.56 -0.64
CA GLU A 432 -4.73 4.40 -1.12
C GLU A 432 -5.94 4.82 -1.99
N GLY A 433 -5.96 4.39 -3.27
CA GLY A 433 -7.14 4.47 -4.14
C GLY A 433 -7.36 5.78 -4.91
N PHE A 434 -6.54 6.80 -4.73
CA PHE A 434 -6.68 8.07 -5.47
C PHE A 434 -5.56 8.26 -6.49
N ASN A 435 -5.87 8.95 -7.59
CA ASN A 435 -4.93 9.29 -8.63
C ASN A 435 -5.01 10.79 -8.93
N PHE A 436 -3.91 11.51 -8.71
CA PHE A 436 -3.82 12.96 -8.85
C PHE A 436 -2.78 13.35 -9.91
N GLN A 437 -2.91 12.82 -11.12
CA GLN A 437 -1.96 13.04 -12.23
C GLN A 437 -1.80 14.51 -12.62
N ASN A 438 -2.77 15.36 -12.29
CA ASN A 438 -2.79 16.77 -12.64
C ASN A 438 -1.91 17.63 -11.70
N ALA A 439 -1.50 17.08 -10.55
CA ALA A 439 -0.68 17.82 -9.61
C ALA A 439 0.74 18.00 -10.14
N THR A 440 1.21 19.25 -10.13
CA THR A 440 2.59 19.60 -10.50
C THR A 440 3.52 19.48 -9.29
N TYR A 441 3.01 19.74 -8.09
CA TYR A 441 3.76 19.77 -6.85
C TYR A 441 3.11 18.89 -5.78
N SER A 442 3.96 18.25 -4.98
CA SER A 442 3.56 17.56 -3.75
C SER A 442 4.36 18.09 -2.57
N ILE A 443 3.70 18.40 -1.48
CA ILE A 443 4.33 18.91 -0.28
C ILE A 443 4.02 17.95 0.87
N PHE A 444 5.04 17.38 1.48
CA PHE A 444 4.92 16.64 2.72
C PHE A 444 5.12 17.60 3.89
N TYR A 445 4.01 18.07 4.41
CA TYR A 445 4.00 18.92 5.62
C TYR A 445 4.51 18.15 6.83
N GLU A 446 4.07 16.88 6.97
CA GLU A 446 4.74 15.85 7.76
C GLU A 446 5.05 14.65 6.88
N SER A 447 6.27 14.16 6.96
CA SER A 447 6.67 12.94 6.28
C SER A 447 6.16 11.71 7.05
N PRO A 448 5.47 10.75 6.40
CA PRO A 448 4.98 9.56 7.09
C PRO A 448 6.14 8.69 7.56
N VAL A 449 5.98 8.03 8.71
CA VAL A 449 7.00 7.14 9.28
C VAL A 449 7.16 5.85 8.48
N SER A 450 6.17 5.47 7.68
CA SER A 450 6.22 4.26 6.84
C SER A 450 6.74 4.59 5.44
N SER A 451 7.87 3.99 5.07
CA SER A 451 8.44 4.08 3.71
C SER A 451 7.47 3.60 2.62
N ILE A 452 6.62 2.61 2.93
CA ILE A 452 5.58 2.12 2.01
C ILE A 452 4.52 3.17 1.78
N ILE A 453 3.97 3.76 2.86
CA ILE A 453 2.95 4.81 2.75
C ILE A 453 3.54 6.01 2.00
N ARG A 454 4.80 6.36 2.28
CA ARG A 454 5.52 7.40 1.58
C ARG A 454 5.61 7.13 0.08
N ALA A 455 6.11 5.97 -0.30
CA ALA A 455 6.22 5.57 -1.71
C ALA A 455 4.85 5.50 -2.40
N GLN A 456 3.80 5.08 -1.70
CA GLN A 456 2.44 5.09 -2.23
C GLN A 456 1.94 6.52 -2.46
N ALA A 457 2.15 7.45 -1.53
CA ALA A 457 1.74 8.85 -1.65
C ALA A 457 2.46 9.55 -2.80
N GLU A 458 3.78 9.41 -2.90
CA GLU A 458 4.58 9.97 -4.00
C GLU A 458 4.09 9.53 -5.38
N ARG A 459 3.78 8.24 -5.51
CA ARG A 459 3.31 7.66 -6.77
C ARG A 459 1.87 8.01 -7.13
N ARG A 460 1.09 8.59 -6.21
CA ARG A 460 -0.28 9.06 -6.49
C ARG A 460 -0.30 10.46 -7.10
N SER A 461 0.74 11.23 -6.86
CA SER A 461 0.80 12.65 -7.21
C SER A 461 1.59 12.97 -8.47
N GLY A 462 2.48 12.10 -8.95
CA GLY A 462 3.28 12.40 -10.15
C GLY A 462 4.07 11.21 -10.66
N GLY A 463 4.78 11.39 -11.80
CA GLY A 463 5.68 10.37 -12.34
C GLY A 463 4.99 9.11 -12.86
N ARG A 464 3.76 9.22 -13.38
CA ARG A 464 3.00 8.09 -13.94
C ARG A 464 3.03 8.09 -15.45
N LEU A 465 2.79 6.91 -16.01
CA LEU A 465 2.50 6.72 -17.43
C LEU A 465 1.37 7.65 -17.88
N GLY A 466 1.69 8.55 -18.83
CA GLY A 466 0.77 9.59 -19.31
C GLY A 466 0.95 10.97 -18.68
N SER A 467 1.82 11.14 -17.67
CA SER A 467 2.24 12.46 -17.18
C SER A 467 3.29 13.05 -18.12
N THR A 468 3.04 14.24 -18.65
CA THR A 468 3.97 14.98 -19.55
C THR A 468 4.76 16.06 -18.83
N SER A 469 4.45 16.33 -17.55
CA SER A 469 5.07 17.42 -16.78
C SER A 469 6.01 16.90 -15.69
N LYS A 470 7.11 17.64 -15.46
CA LYS A 470 7.97 17.42 -14.27
C LYS A 470 7.13 17.53 -13.01
N HIS A 471 7.38 16.62 -12.07
CA HIS A 471 6.75 16.64 -10.74
C HIS A 471 7.81 16.94 -9.69
N THR A 472 7.53 17.88 -8.79
CA THR A 472 8.43 18.24 -7.69
C THR A 472 7.80 17.92 -6.35
N ILE A 473 8.56 17.25 -5.50
CA ILE A 473 8.18 16.87 -4.15
C ILE A 473 8.98 17.69 -3.15
N TYR A 474 8.30 18.36 -2.25
CA TYR A 474 8.93 19.09 -1.14
C TYR A 474 8.70 18.37 0.18
N ASN A 475 9.77 18.23 0.98
CA ASN A 475 9.71 17.72 2.34
C ASN A 475 10.04 18.84 3.30
N LEU A 476 9.12 19.17 4.22
CA LEU A 476 9.31 20.25 5.16
C LEU A 476 9.80 19.72 6.51
N PHE A 477 10.97 20.16 6.93
CA PHE A 477 11.55 19.84 8.24
C PHE A 477 11.97 21.10 8.97
N LEU A 478 11.83 21.10 10.30
CA LEU A 478 12.44 22.12 11.15
C LEU A 478 13.85 21.68 11.54
N THR A 479 14.79 22.61 11.49
CA THR A 479 16.21 22.36 11.82
C THR A 479 16.72 23.39 12.85
N PRO A 480 17.52 22.97 13.86
CA PRO A 480 17.98 21.60 14.08
C PRO A 480 16.90 20.71 14.71
N SER A 481 16.64 19.54 14.15
CA SER A 481 15.81 18.52 14.78
C SER A 481 16.20 17.11 14.34
N LEU A 482 15.85 16.10 15.15
CA LEU A 482 16.12 14.70 14.82
C LEU A 482 15.10 14.09 13.86
N GLU A 483 14.01 14.80 13.52
CA GLU A 483 12.91 14.25 12.74
C GLU A 483 13.40 13.78 11.36
N GLU A 484 14.11 14.63 10.63
CA GLU A 484 14.59 14.32 9.29
C GLU A 484 15.53 13.11 9.30
N THR A 485 16.52 13.11 10.19
CA THR A 485 17.51 12.03 10.32
C THR A 485 16.84 10.68 10.63
N ILE A 486 15.86 10.68 11.54
CA ILE A 486 15.15 9.45 11.92
C ILE A 486 14.31 8.94 10.75
N ILE A 487 13.56 9.81 10.08
CA ILE A 487 12.71 9.44 8.96
C ILE A 487 13.54 8.94 7.79
N GLN A 488 14.66 9.58 7.48
CA GLN A 488 15.56 9.15 6.42
C GLN A 488 16.10 7.74 6.68
N ARG A 489 16.54 7.43 7.90
CA ARG A 489 17.00 6.08 8.26
C ARG A 489 15.90 5.02 8.11
N VAL A 490 14.67 5.38 8.45
CA VAL A 490 13.52 4.47 8.23
C VAL A 490 13.30 4.22 6.73
N TYR A 491 13.45 5.24 5.89
CA TYR A 491 13.31 5.09 4.44
C TYR A 491 14.44 4.28 3.80
N GLU A 492 15.62 4.30 4.40
CA GLU A 492 16.75 3.43 4.05
C GLU A 492 16.57 1.97 4.51
N GLY A 493 15.43 1.64 5.13
CA GLY A 493 15.06 0.29 5.54
C GLY A 493 15.38 -0.07 6.99
N MET A 494 15.75 0.93 7.82
CA MET A 494 15.96 0.70 9.25
C MET A 494 14.61 0.59 9.98
N ASP A 495 14.52 -0.33 10.95
CA ASP A 495 13.37 -0.37 11.87
C ASP A 495 13.30 0.93 12.68
N LEU A 496 12.08 1.48 12.87
CA LEU A 496 11.90 2.77 13.56
C LEU A 496 12.55 2.79 14.94
N HIS A 497 12.37 1.76 15.74
CA HIS A 497 12.96 1.70 17.08
C HIS A 497 14.49 1.71 17.03
N LYS A 498 15.09 1.02 16.05
CA LYS A 498 16.53 1.03 15.83
C LYS A 498 17.00 2.42 15.38
N ALA A 499 16.30 3.04 14.45
CA ALA A 499 16.58 4.41 13.99
C ALA A 499 16.54 5.42 15.15
N LEU A 500 15.50 5.33 16.01
CA LEU A 500 15.39 6.14 17.23
C LEU A 500 16.59 5.94 18.17
N THR A 501 16.89 4.69 18.50
CA THR A 501 17.95 4.34 19.45
C THR A 501 19.34 4.77 18.96
N GLU A 502 19.66 4.58 17.70
CA GLU A 502 20.97 4.92 17.13
C GLU A 502 21.13 6.41 16.91
N THR A 503 20.05 7.13 16.55
CA THR A 503 20.11 8.58 16.37
C THR A 503 20.30 9.29 17.71
N THR A 504 19.51 8.90 18.71
CA THR A 504 19.63 9.50 20.06
C THR A 504 20.98 9.21 20.72
N LYS A 505 21.64 8.09 20.42
CA LYS A 505 22.99 7.79 20.93
C LYS A 505 24.09 8.58 20.26
N LYS A 506 24.01 8.82 18.94
CA LYS A 506 25.09 9.50 18.19
C LYS A 506 25.17 11.01 18.42
N GLU A 507 24.06 11.68 18.67
CA GLU A 507 24.09 13.14 18.86
C GLU A 507 24.49 13.57 20.26
N PHE A 508 24.77 12.63 21.16
CA PHE A 508 25.07 12.88 22.55
C PHE A 508 26.31 12.13 23.06
N SER A 509 27.08 11.51 22.16
CA SER A 509 28.47 11.07 22.38
C SER A 509 29.44 12.12 21.85
#